data_be1dc455b3de1a7a9d6f82ddde241872
#
_entry.id   be1dc455b3de1a7a9d6f82ddde241872
#
_cell.length_a   1.000
_cell.length_b   1.000
_cell.length_c   1.000
_cell.angle_alpha   90.00
_cell.angle_beta   90.00
_cell.angle_gamma   90.00
#
_symmetry.space_group_name_H-M   'P 1'
#
loop_
_entity.id
_entity.type
_entity.pdbx_description
1 polymer ?
#
loop_
_entity_poly.entity_id
_entity_poly.type
_entity_poly.pdbx_seq_one_letter_code
_entity_poly.pdbx_strand_id
1 'polypeptide(L)'
;MIYDELIGEIYWVIGKIRSDPELEEELHRLNFEIRKNGVKVPGDPYVMDEETDARIEVNQVIAEFERIADLTKEPDIRQYLFEIKAELEIEGITAE
;
A
#
# COMPACT_ATOMS: atom_id res chain seq x y z
N MET A 1 -2.51 -11.39 0.25
CA MET A 1 -1.51 -10.75 -0.65
C MET A 1 -0.18 -10.65 0.06
N ILE A 2 0.86 -11.22 -0.49
CA ILE A 2 2.21 -10.97 0.02
C ILE A 2 2.65 -9.59 -0.47
N TYR A 3 3.50 -8.92 0.27
CA TYR A 3 3.83 -7.54 -0.08
C TYR A 3 4.61 -7.42 -1.41
N ASP A 4 5.21 -8.49 -1.91
CA ASP A 4 5.82 -8.50 -3.26
C ASP A 4 4.76 -8.29 -4.34
N GLU A 5 3.60 -8.90 -4.17
CA GLU A 5 2.46 -8.71 -5.07
C GLU A 5 1.93 -7.27 -4.96
N LEU A 6 1.89 -6.75 -3.74
CA LEU A 6 1.47 -5.37 -3.50
C LEU A 6 2.38 -4.39 -4.23
N ILE A 7 3.70 -4.58 -4.15
CA ILE A 7 4.67 -3.76 -4.86
C ILE A 7 4.43 -3.81 -6.37
N GLY A 8 4.19 -5.01 -6.91
CA GLY A 8 3.89 -5.19 -8.33
C GLY A 8 2.62 -4.48 -8.76
N GLU A 9 1.57 -4.53 -7.93
CA GLU A 9 0.31 -3.86 -8.21
C GLU A 9 0.47 -2.33 -8.18
N ILE A 10 1.25 -1.81 -7.23
CA ILE A 10 1.54 -0.38 -7.17
C ILE A 10 2.27 0.07 -8.43
N TYR A 11 3.28 -0.68 -8.90
CA TYR A 11 3.96 -0.38 -10.15
C TYR A 11 3.02 -0.40 -11.35
N TRP A 12 2.08 -1.35 -11.36
CA TRP A 12 1.09 -1.42 -12.43
C TRP A 12 0.22 -0.17 -12.46
N VAL A 13 -0.24 0.30 -11.30
CA VAL A 13 -1.02 1.54 -11.21
C VAL A 13 -0.20 2.75 -11.66
N ILE A 14 1.05 2.83 -11.22
CA ILE A 14 1.95 3.92 -11.63
C ILE A 14 2.05 3.98 -13.16
N GLY A 15 2.14 2.82 -13.81
CA GLY A 15 2.19 2.75 -15.27
C GLY A 15 0.91 3.20 -15.97
N LYS A 16 -0.22 3.28 -15.23
CA LYS A 16 -1.50 3.75 -15.77
C LYS A 16 -1.74 5.24 -15.61
N ILE A 17 -0.95 5.91 -14.78
CA ILE A 17 -1.08 7.35 -14.54
C ILE A 17 -0.66 8.10 -15.83
N ARG A 18 -1.52 9.03 -16.28
CA ARG A 18 -1.32 9.73 -17.54
C ARG A 18 -0.68 11.11 -17.39
N SER A 19 -1.13 11.88 -16.41
CA SER A 19 -0.72 13.28 -16.29
C SER A 19 -0.80 13.80 -14.85
N ASP A 20 -0.43 12.96 -13.89
CA ASP A 20 -0.45 13.37 -12.48
C ASP A 20 0.89 13.02 -11.82
N PRO A 21 1.91 13.89 -11.97
CA PRO A 21 3.23 13.62 -11.43
C PRO A 21 3.26 13.56 -9.90
N GLU A 22 2.37 14.29 -9.21
CA GLU A 22 2.29 14.23 -7.75
C GLU A 22 1.81 12.87 -7.28
N LEU A 23 0.81 12.32 -7.96
CA LEU A 23 0.28 10.99 -7.66
C LEU A 23 1.34 9.92 -7.88
N GLU A 24 2.03 10.01 -8.99
CA GLU A 24 3.12 9.09 -9.34
C GLU A 24 4.22 9.11 -8.28
N GLU A 25 4.63 10.30 -7.85
CA GLU A 25 5.63 10.46 -6.80
C GLU A 25 5.19 9.87 -5.47
N GLU A 26 3.93 10.08 -5.09
CA GLU A 26 3.37 9.54 -3.85
C GLU A 26 3.35 8.01 -3.87
N LEU A 27 2.97 7.42 -4.98
CA LEU A 27 2.96 5.96 -5.11
C LEU A 27 4.37 5.38 -5.13
N HIS A 28 5.32 6.04 -5.78
CA HIS A 28 6.72 5.61 -5.76
C HIS A 28 7.29 5.67 -4.34
N ARG A 29 6.97 6.72 -3.59
CA ARG A 29 7.42 6.85 -2.21
C ARG A 29 6.84 5.74 -1.33
N LEU A 30 5.56 5.48 -1.45
CA LEU A 30 4.91 4.40 -0.69
C LEU A 30 5.55 3.06 -1.03
N ASN A 31 5.76 2.81 -2.32
CA ASN A 31 6.37 1.57 -2.80
C ASN A 31 7.80 1.39 -2.25
N PHE A 32 8.56 2.47 -2.23
CA PHE A 32 9.91 2.47 -1.67
C PHE A 32 9.89 2.13 -0.19
N GLU A 33 8.99 2.71 0.58
CA GLU A 33 8.86 2.45 2.02
C GLU A 33 8.48 1.00 2.28
N ILE A 34 7.55 0.45 1.50
CA ILE A 34 7.14 -0.95 1.62
C ILE A 34 8.32 -1.89 1.34
N ARG A 35 9.09 -1.61 0.29
CA ARG A 35 10.24 -2.43 -0.07
C ARG A 35 11.34 -2.36 0.98
N LYS A 36 11.55 -1.20 1.55
CA LYS A 36 12.62 -0.98 2.54
C LYS A 36 12.27 -1.57 3.89
N ASN A 37 11.05 -1.33 4.36
CA ASN A 37 10.66 -1.62 5.74
C ASN A 37 9.80 -2.88 5.88
N GLY A 38 9.09 -3.28 4.83
CA GLY A 38 8.13 -4.38 4.89
C GLY A 38 6.82 -3.95 5.50
N VAL A 39 5.82 -4.82 5.44
CA VAL A 39 4.48 -4.56 5.95
C VAL A 39 4.18 -5.54 7.09
N LYS A 40 3.68 -5.00 8.20
CA LYS A 40 3.28 -5.77 9.36
C LYS A 40 1.75 -5.97 9.30
N VAL A 41 1.32 -7.23 9.25
CA VAL A 41 -0.11 -7.58 9.28
C VAL A 41 -0.54 -7.93 10.69
N PRO A 42 -1.82 -7.74 11.04
CA PRO A 42 -2.34 -8.20 12.32
C PRO A 42 -2.13 -9.71 12.49
N GLY A 43 -1.77 -10.14 13.67
CA GLY A 43 -1.53 -11.56 13.95
C GLY A 43 -0.16 -12.07 13.55
N ASP A 44 0.71 -11.23 13.03
CA ASP A 44 2.09 -11.60 12.72
C ASP A 44 2.81 -12.04 14.01
N PRO A 45 3.27 -13.29 14.10
CA PRO A 45 3.85 -13.82 15.33
C PRO A 45 5.24 -13.28 15.66
N TYR A 46 5.85 -12.59 14.71
CA TYR A 46 7.21 -12.13 14.89
C TYR A 46 7.24 -10.78 15.58
N VAL A 47 7.55 -10.79 16.86
CA VAL A 47 7.74 -9.57 17.63
C VAL A 47 9.18 -9.59 18.14
N MET A 48 10.10 -8.91 17.44
CA MET A 48 11.38 -8.58 18.06
C MET A 48 11.12 -7.47 19.06
N ASP A 49 11.63 -6.36 18.87
CA ASP A 49 11.44 -5.20 19.74
C ASP A 49 10.56 -4.20 18.98
N GLU A 50 9.44 -3.78 19.55
CA GLU A 50 8.55 -2.82 18.89
C GLU A 50 9.27 -1.52 18.55
N GLU A 51 10.26 -1.14 19.36
CA GLU A 51 11.04 0.07 19.12
C GLU A 51 11.95 -0.05 17.89
N THR A 52 12.37 -1.26 17.53
CA THR A 52 13.24 -1.49 16.38
C THR A 52 12.50 -2.01 15.16
N ASP A 53 11.20 -2.30 15.29
CA ASP A 53 10.40 -2.79 14.17
C ASP A 53 10.05 -1.63 13.23
N ALA A 54 10.73 -1.57 12.10
CA ALA A 54 10.53 -0.52 11.10
C ALA A 54 9.42 -0.85 10.09
N ARG A 55 8.77 -2.01 10.23
CA ARG A 55 7.69 -2.40 9.31
C ARG A 55 6.51 -1.46 9.43
N ILE A 56 5.89 -1.19 8.29
CA ILE A 56 4.70 -0.34 8.23
C ILE A 56 3.48 -1.19 8.57
N GLU A 57 2.62 -0.73 9.45
CA GLU A 57 1.39 -1.44 9.74
C GLU A 57 0.47 -1.45 8.52
N VAL A 58 -0.19 -2.58 8.26
CA VAL A 58 -1.09 -2.72 7.11
C VAL A 58 -2.20 -1.66 7.13
N ASN A 59 -2.69 -1.31 8.30
CA ASN A 59 -3.71 -0.26 8.43
C ASN A 59 -3.20 1.09 7.96
N GLN A 60 -1.93 1.37 8.17
CA GLN A 60 -1.29 2.60 7.70
C GLN A 60 -1.17 2.59 6.17
N VAL A 61 -0.85 1.45 5.58
CA VAL A 61 -0.81 1.30 4.12
C VAL A 61 -2.20 1.53 3.53
N ILE A 62 -3.24 0.97 4.15
CA ILE A 62 -4.63 1.16 3.73
C ILE A 62 -5.00 2.65 3.77
N ALA A 63 -4.64 3.34 4.86
CA ALA A 63 -4.90 4.77 4.99
C ALA A 63 -4.18 5.59 3.92
N GLU A 64 -2.96 5.20 3.56
CA GLU A 64 -2.21 5.86 2.48
C GLU A 64 -2.88 5.68 1.13
N PHE A 65 -3.42 4.48 0.85
CA PHE A 65 -4.19 4.26 -0.38
C PHE A 65 -5.44 5.13 -0.44
N GLU A 66 -6.15 5.26 0.68
CA GLU A 66 -7.33 6.16 0.76
C GLU A 66 -6.93 7.60 0.47
N ARG A 67 -5.87 8.07 1.11
CA ARG A 67 -5.37 9.43 0.93
C ARG A 67 -4.99 9.69 -0.53
N ILE A 68 -4.24 8.78 -1.12
CA ILE A 68 -3.78 8.91 -2.51
C ILE A 68 -4.97 8.85 -3.48
N ALA A 69 -5.93 7.96 -3.21
CA ALA A 69 -7.15 7.87 -4.02
C ALA A 69 -7.95 9.16 -4.01
N ASP A 70 -8.00 9.85 -2.87
CA ASP A 70 -8.68 11.14 -2.76
C ASP A 70 -7.93 12.26 -3.49
N LEU A 71 -6.62 12.13 -3.64
CA LEU A 71 -5.82 13.13 -4.34
C LEU A 71 -5.92 13.01 -5.86
N THR A 72 -6.20 11.82 -6.38
CA THR A 72 -6.22 11.61 -7.82
C THR A 72 -7.46 12.23 -8.47
N LYS A 73 -7.27 12.80 -9.66
CA LYS A 73 -8.34 13.32 -10.48
C LYS A 73 -8.79 12.32 -11.56
N GLU A 74 -8.10 11.19 -11.65
CA GLU A 74 -8.40 10.15 -12.63
C GLU A 74 -9.26 9.08 -11.97
N PRO A 75 -10.54 8.91 -12.38
CA PRO A 75 -11.43 7.93 -11.77
C PRO A 75 -10.96 6.48 -11.93
N ASP A 76 -10.27 6.17 -13.01
CA ASP A 76 -9.70 4.85 -13.25
C ASP A 76 -8.66 4.50 -12.18
N ILE A 77 -7.77 5.44 -11.90
CA ILE A 77 -6.71 5.26 -10.90
C ILE A 77 -7.31 5.13 -9.50
N ARG A 78 -8.32 5.93 -9.20
CA ARG A 78 -9.03 5.83 -7.93
C ARG A 78 -9.63 4.43 -7.74
N GLN A 79 -10.25 3.90 -8.77
CA GLN A 79 -10.83 2.56 -8.77
C GLN A 79 -9.76 1.49 -8.48
N TYR A 80 -8.62 1.56 -9.16
CA TYR A 80 -7.52 0.63 -8.96
C TYR A 80 -7.00 0.66 -7.53
N LEU A 81 -6.85 1.85 -6.97
CA LEU A 81 -6.37 2.02 -5.60
C LEU A 81 -7.36 1.45 -4.58
N PHE A 82 -8.65 1.65 -4.80
CA PHE A 82 -9.68 1.07 -3.93
C PHE A 82 -9.74 -0.46 -4.03
N GLU A 83 -9.48 -1.02 -5.19
CA GLU A 83 -9.40 -2.47 -5.37
C GLU A 83 -8.22 -3.06 -4.58
N ILE A 84 -7.06 -2.44 -4.65
CA ILE A 84 -5.89 -2.86 -3.89
C ILE A 84 -6.16 -2.72 -2.38
N LYS A 85 -6.75 -1.63 -1.97
CA LYS A 85 -7.14 -1.40 -0.58
C LYS A 85 -8.08 -2.50 -0.08
N ALA A 86 -9.09 -2.86 -0.87
CA ALA A 86 -10.04 -3.90 -0.50
C ALA A 86 -9.35 -5.25 -0.31
N GLU A 87 -8.42 -5.59 -1.17
CA GLU A 87 -7.63 -6.82 -1.03
C GLU A 87 -6.81 -6.82 0.25
N LEU A 88 -6.19 -5.69 0.58
CA LEU A 88 -5.42 -5.55 1.82
C LEU A 88 -6.31 -5.69 3.06
N GLU A 89 -7.51 -5.14 3.03
CA GLU A 89 -8.46 -5.26 4.14
C GLU A 89 -8.87 -6.71 4.36
N ILE A 90 -9.13 -7.45 3.30
CA ILE A 90 -9.49 -8.86 3.38
C ILE A 90 -8.34 -9.67 3.96
N GLU A 91 -7.13 -9.48 3.48
CA GLU A 91 -5.95 -10.21 3.96
C GLU A 91 -5.60 -9.84 5.41
N GLY A 92 -5.76 -8.59 5.77
CA GLY A 92 -5.56 -8.15 7.15
C GLY A 92 -6.53 -8.83 8.11
N ILE A 93 -7.77 -9.08 7.68
CA ILE A 93 -8.75 -9.81 8.47
C ILE A 93 -8.38 -11.30 8.56
N THR A 94 -7.97 -11.89 7.44
CA THR A 94 -7.63 -13.33 7.41
C THR A 94 -6.34 -13.66 8.14
N ALA A 95 -5.44 -12.71 8.31
CA ALA A 95 -4.19 -12.90 9.04
C ALA A 95 -4.41 -12.99 10.56
N GLU A 96 -5.55 -12.58 11.04
CA GLU A 96 -5.92 -12.73 12.44
C GLU A 96 -6.35 -14.17 12.73
#